data_3568ec3e0102502c98eebb7f778ccf9b
#
_entry.id   3568ec3e0102502c98eebb7f778ccf9b
#
_cell.length_a   1.000
_cell.length_b   1.000
_cell.length_c   1.000
_cell.angle_alpha   90.00
_cell.angle_beta   90.00
_cell.angle_gamma   90.00
#
_symmetry.space_group_name_H-M   'P 1'
#
loop_
_entity.id
_entity.type
_entity.pdbx_description
1 polymer ?
#
loop_
_entity_poly.entity_id
_entity_poly.type
_entity_poly.pdbx_seq_one_letter_code
_entity_poly.pdbx_strand_id
1 'polypeptide(L)'
;AYNRPMLTKSIVAGLSADQIAIVDPSWYEENKVFQMLGKKVASVDVNEKEVILESGEKVHFTRLIYALGSECFIPPIEGSSLPEVVAIRRLADVEKLEKMMEHAAKAVVIGGGVLGLEAAWELKKAGIDVQVLEAAPILMGRQLDENASDILRMFAEKSGVKISTGVSVEAVEGDGHVSGVRLSDGQVIPAEVVVVSAGVRANTALAK
;
A
#
# COMPACT_ATOMS: atom_id res chain seq x y z
N ALA A 1 13.87 4.67 10.64
CA ALA A 1 12.89 5.20 9.64
C ALA A 1 13.35 4.84 8.23
N TYR A 2 12.44 4.43 7.34
CA TYR A 2 12.76 4.07 5.96
C TYR A 2 11.92 4.86 4.94
N ASN A 3 12.45 4.94 3.72
CA ASN A 3 11.84 5.65 2.60
C ASN A 3 10.66 4.84 2.03
N ARG A 4 9.43 5.23 2.37
CA ARG A 4 8.20 4.53 1.93
C ARG A 4 7.99 4.51 0.41
N PRO A 5 8.30 5.55 -0.38
CA PRO A 5 8.29 5.46 -1.84
C PRO A 5 9.16 4.35 -2.43
N MET A 6 10.12 3.81 -1.66
CA MET A 6 10.93 2.68 -2.10
C MET A 6 10.28 1.31 -1.88
N LEU A 7 9.16 1.23 -1.14
CA LEU A 7 8.51 -0.05 -0.83
C LEU A 7 8.04 -0.80 -2.08
N THR A 8 7.40 -0.10 -3.03
CA THR A 8 6.98 -0.73 -4.30
C THR A 8 8.17 -1.25 -5.09
N LYS A 9 9.27 -0.47 -5.13
CA LYS A 9 10.52 -0.87 -5.79
C LYS A 9 11.22 -2.04 -5.09
N SER A 10 10.93 -2.27 -3.81
CA SER A 10 11.50 -3.37 -3.03
C SER A 10 10.87 -4.72 -3.37
N ILE A 11 9.67 -4.77 -3.98
CA ILE A 11 8.90 -5.99 -4.26
C ILE A 11 9.72 -7.05 -5.03
N VAL A 12 10.56 -6.63 -5.96
CA VAL A 12 11.43 -7.55 -6.73
C VAL A 12 12.88 -7.45 -6.29
N ALA A 13 13.28 -6.28 -5.80
CA ALA A 13 14.67 -6.04 -5.42
C ALA A 13 15.05 -6.61 -4.04
N GLY A 14 14.07 -7.05 -3.23
CA GLY A 14 14.30 -7.62 -1.90
C GLY A 14 15.05 -6.66 -0.95
N LEU A 15 14.79 -5.35 -1.03
CA LEU A 15 15.53 -4.35 -0.26
C LEU A 15 15.16 -4.42 1.22
N SER A 16 16.17 -4.52 2.07
CA SER A 16 16.02 -4.47 3.52
C SER A 16 15.68 -3.07 4.04
N ALA A 17 15.22 -2.98 5.28
CA ALA A 17 14.94 -1.70 5.95
C ALA A 17 16.15 -0.76 5.96
N ASP A 18 17.35 -1.31 6.12
CA ASP A 18 18.61 -0.53 6.17
C ASP A 18 18.97 0.03 4.79
N GLN A 19 18.74 -0.75 3.72
CA GLN A 19 19.01 -0.29 2.34
C GLN A 19 18.07 0.82 1.87
N ILE A 20 16.88 0.92 2.46
CA ILE A 20 15.93 2.00 2.19
C ILE A 20 15.82 3.00 3.34
N ALA A 21 16.75 2.97 4.31
CA ALA A 21 16.77 3.91 5.42
C ALA A 21 16.87 5.36 4.92
N ILE A 22 16.20 6.28 5.63
CA ILE A 22 16.25 7.72 5.30
C ILE A 22 17.55 8.33 5.81
N VAL A 23 18.02 7.86 6.96
CA VAL A 23 19.27 8.29 7.62
C VAL A 23 19.94 7.08 8.22
N ASP A 24 21.26 7.17 8.41
CA ASP A 24 22.02 6.18 9.16
C ASP A 24 21.49 6.09 10.60
N PRO A 25 21.47 4.93 11.25
CA PRO A 25 21.09 4.80 12.64
C PRO A 25 21.85 5.69 13.60
N SER A 26 23.14 5.97 13.37
CA SER A 26 23.96 6.88 14.17
C SER A 26 23.45 8.33 14.17
N TRP A 27 22.76 8.74 13.11
CA TRP A 27 22.22 10.09 12.98
C TRP A 27 21.35 10.50 14.18
N TYR A 28 20.56 9.58 14.71
CA TYR A 28 19.66 9.87 15.84
C TYR A 28 20.45 10.19 17.11
N GLU A 29 21.51 9.46 17.38
CA GLU A 29 22.41 9.70 18.52
C GLU A 29 23.19 11.01 18.35
N GLU A 30 23.81 11.21 17.20
CA GLU A 30 24.58 12.42 16.85
C GLU A 30 23.73 13.70 16.97
N ASN A 31 22.43 13.61 16.60
CA ASN A 31 21.50 14.73 16.68
C ASN A 31 20.68 14.75 17.98
N LYS A 32 21.02 13.91 18.98
CA LYS A 32 20.35 13.82 20.28
C LYS A 32 18.84 13.57 20.16
N VAL A 33 18.44 12.76 19.18
CA VAL A 33 17.05 12.36 18.99
C VAL A 33 16.78 11.06 19.74
N PHE A 34 15.98 11.14 20.79
CA PHE A 34 15.57 9.96 21.55
C PHE A 34 14.43 9.24 20.83
N GLN A 35 14.63 7.97 20.50
CA GLN A 35 13.64 7.13 19.82
C GLN A 35 12.95 6.18 20.79
N MET A 36 11.64 6.17 20.80
CA MET A 36 10.80 5.22 21.55
C MET A 36 10.14 4.24 20.58
N LEU A 37 10.93 3.31 20.03
CA LEU A 37 10.46 2.32 19.06
C LEU A 37 9.59 1.25 19.73
N GLY A 38 8.56 0.78 18.99
CA GLY A 38 7.63 -0.22 19.49
C GLY A 38 6.69 0.28 20.61
N LYS A 39 6.69 1.59 20.88
CA LYS A 39 5.83 2.22 21.89
C LYS A 39 4.63 2.87 21.20
N LYS A 40 3.44 2.34 21.45
CA LYS A 40 2.21 2.88 20.87
C LYS A 40 1.60 3.91 21.82
N VAL A 41 1.16 5.03 21.26
CA VAL A 41 0.48 6.10 21.98
C VAL A 41 -0.99 5.74 22.15
N ALA A 42 -1.50 5.77 23.39
CA ALA A 42 -2.89 5.54 23.72
C ALA A 42 -3.71 6.83 23.70
N SER A 43 -3.16 7.92 24.23
CA SER A 43 -3.84 9.23 24.28
C SER A 43 -2.84 10.38 24.44
N VAL A 44 -3.34 11.58 24.24
CA VAL A 44 -2.60 12.83 24.47
C VAL A 44 -3.40 13.72 25.40
N ASP A 45 -2.80 14.14 26.52
CA ASP A 45 -3.35 15.17 27.39
C ASP A 45 -2.72 16.52 27.02
N VAL A 46 -3.48 17.38 26.37
CA VAL A 46 -2.98 18.69 25.91
C VAL A 46 -2.88 19.70 27.06
N ASN A 47 -3.64 19.52 28.15
CA ASN A 47 -3.61 20.43 29.32
C ASN A 47 -2.37 20.17 30.15
N GLU A 48 -2.09 18.89 30.46
CA GLU A 48 -0.91 18.46 31.20
C GLU A 48 0.33 18.37 30.31
N LYS A 49 0.17 18.50 28.97
CA LYS A 49 1.23 18.34 27.97
C LYS A 49 1.93 16.97 28.07
N GLU A 50 1.16 15.92 28.13
CA GLU A 50 1.59 14.55 28.24
C GLU A 50 1.11 13.71 27.06
N VAL A 51 2.02 12.87 26.55
CA VAL A 51 1.68 11.72 25.71
C VAL A 51 1.63 10.49 26.60
N ILE A 52 0.52 9.75 26.57
CA ILE A 52 0.32 8.53 27.36
C ILE A 52 0.45 7.33 26.42
N LEU A 53 1.39 6.44 26.75
CA LEU A 53 1.63 5.20 26.00
C LEU A 53 0.65 4.10 26.44
N GLU A 54 0.43 3.08 25.60
CA GLU A 54 -0.39 1.92 25.97
C GLU A 54 0.14 1.18 27.21
N SER A 55 1.44 1.31 27.51
CA SER A 55 2.05 0.80 28.76
C SER A 55 1.67 1.57 30.02
N GLY A 56 1.00 2.72 29.89
CA GLY A 56 0.76 3.66 30.98
C GLY A 56 1.91 4.65 31.23
N GLU A 57 3.04 4.50 30.56
CA GLU A 57 4.17 5.44 30.65
C GLU A 57 3.76 6.79 30.09
N LYS A 58 4.17 7.89 30.76
CA LYS A 58 3.88 9.26 30.38
C LYS A 58 5.13 9.94 29.87
N VAL A 59 5.00 10.68 28.76
CA VAL A 59 6.08 11.46 28.16
C VAL A 59 5.64 12.92 28.07
N HIS A 60 6.33 13.81 28.80
CA HIS A 60 6.05 15.25 28.77
C HIS A 60 6.58 15.89 27.49
N PHE A 61 5.86 16.88 26.98
CA PHE A 61 6.28 17.65 25.82
C PHE A 61 6.08 19.15 26.03
N THR A 62 6.93 19.97 25.43
CA THR A 62 6.73 21.42 25.30
C THR A 62 6.01 21.77 23.99
N ARG A 63 6.26 21.02 22.94
CA ARG A 63 5.59 21.08 21.63
C ARG A 63 5.37 19.67 21.12
N LEU A 64 4.22 19.39 20.52
CA LEU A 64 3.86 18.10 19.95
C LEU A 64 3.60 18.25 18.46
N ILE A 65 4.19 17.34 17.68
CA ILE A 65 3.92 17.22 16.25
C ILE A 65 3.19 15.89 16.01
N TYR A 66 1.98 15.95 15.47
CA TYR A 66 1.23 14.78 15.02
C TYR A 66 1.72 14.35 13.64
N ALA A 67 2.56 13.32 13.58
CA ALA A 67 3.06 12.72 12.35
C ALA A 67 2.63 11.25 12.26
N LEU A 68 1.34 10.97 12.52
CA LEU A 68 0.78 9.63 12.73
C LEU A 68 0.62 8.83 11.43
N GLY A 69 0.85 9.44 10.28
CA GLY A 69 0.74 8.80 8.97
C GLY A 69 -0.70 8.43 8.61
N SER A 70 -0.82 7.36 7.82
CA SER A 70 -2.09 6.86 7.31
C SER A 70 -2.03 5.35 7.14
N GLU A 71 -3.20 4.71 7.06
CA GLU A 71 -3.35 3.30 6.69
C GLU A 71 -3.92 3.18 5.28
N CYS A 72 -3.63 2.07 4.60
CA CYS A 72 -4.25 1.77 3.32
C CYS A 72 -5.75 1.63 3.48
N PHE A 73 -6.49 2.18 2.53
CA PHE A 73 -7.91 1.93 2.43
C PHE A 73 -8.14 0.67 1.62
N ILE A 74 -8.68 -0.35 2.26
CA ILE A 74 -9.19 -1.55 1.59
C ILE A 74 -10.72 -1.36 1.50
N PRO A 75 -11.30 -1.31 0.29
CA PRO A 75 -12.74 -1.22 0.14
C PRO A 75 -13.44 -2.38 0.85
N PRO A 76 -14.61 -2.16 1.47
CA PRO A 76 -15.36 -3.19 2.16
C PRO A 76 -16.13 -4.06 1.14
N ILE A 77 -15.38 -4.78 0.30
CA ILE A 77 -15.91 -5.74 -0.68
C ILE A 77 -15.78 -7.15 -0.12
N GLU A 78 -16.65 -8.04 -0.55
CA GLU A 78 -16.60 -9.45 -0.18
C GLU A 78 -15.24 -10.04 -0.55
N GLY A 79 -14.70 -10.94 0.29
CA GLY A 79 -13.40 -11.57 0.09
C GLY A 79 -12.18 -10.68 0.29
N SER A 80 -12.34 -9.39 0.64
CA SER A 80 -11.19 -8.48 0.88
C SER A 80 -10.29 -8.87 2.06
N SER A 81 -10.70 -9.82 2.88
CA SER A 81 -9.94 -10.38 3.99
C SER A 81 -9.23 -11.70 3.67
N LEU A 82 -9.33 -12.21 2.44
CA LEU A 82 -8.61 -13.42 2.04
C LEU A 82 -7.09 -13.24 2.18
N PRO A 83 -6.35 -14.32 2.48
CA PRO A 83 -4.91 -14.25 2.80
C PRO A 83 -4.07 -13.56 1.73
N GLU A 84 -4.38 -13.76 0.45
CA GLU A 84 -3.63 -13.23 -0.69
C GLU A 84 -4.10 -11.83 -1.12
N VAL A 85 -4.96 -11.18 -0.34
CA VAL A 85 -5.26 -9.75 -0.50
C VAL A 85 -4.26 -8.94 0.34
N VAL A 86 -3.58 -8.01 -0.30
CA VAL A 86 -2.54 -7.17 0.33
C VAL A 86 -2.65 -5.73 -0.12
N ALA A 87 -2.35 -4.80 0.79
CA ALA A 87 -2.16 -3.39 0.48
C ALA A 87 -0.78 -2.96 1.00
N ILE A 88 0.02 -2.31 0.18
CA ILE A 88 1.42 -2.03 0.49
C ILE A 88 1.56 -0.70 1.22
N ARG A 89 1.97 -0.75 2.50
CA ARG A 89 2.21 0.42 3.34
C ARG A 89 3.47 0.28 4.19
N ARG A 90 3.85 -0.93 4.55
CA ARG A 90 4.97 -1.26 5.44
C ARG A 90 5.86 -2.29 4.75
N LEU A 91 7.09 -2.43 5.23
CA LEU A 91 8.01 -3.44 4.71
C LEU A 91 7.45 -4.86 4.87
N ALA A 92 6.79 -5.15 6.00
CA ALA A 92 6.13 -6.44 6.22
C ALA A 92 5.05 -6.77 5.16
N ASP A 93 4.42 -5.76 4.55
CA ASP A 93 3.45 -5.98 3.47
C ASP A 93 4.18 -6.40 2.18
N VAL A 94 5.38 -5.86 1.94
CA VAL A 94 6.25 -6.26 0.83
C VAL A 94 6.72 -7.69 1.02
N GLU A 95 7.25 -8.04 2.19
CA GLU A 95 7.68 -9.40 2.53
C GLU A 95 6.53 -10.42 2.41
N LYS A 96 5.31 -10.01 2.78
CA LYS A 96 4.11 -10.82 2.60
C LYS A 96 3.82 -11.05 1.11
N LEU A 97 3.88 -9.98 0.30
CA LEU A 97 3.65 -10.05 -1.14
C LEU A 97 4.71 -10.90 -1.85
N GLU A 98 5.99 -10.76 -1.49
CA GLU A 98 7.09 -11.57 -2.04
C GLU A 98 6.82 -13.07 -1.88
N LYS A 99 6.42 -13.51 -0.68
CA LYS A 99 6.06 -14.92 -0.43
C LYS A 99 4.88 -15.39 -1.27
N MET A 100 3.89 -14.54 -1.50
CA MET A 100 2.74 -14.88 -2.36
C MET A 100 3.17 -15.02 -3.82
N MET A 101 4.10 -14.17 -4.28
CA MET A 101 4.60 -14.17 -5.65
C MET A 101 5.36 -15.46 -6.02
N GLU A 102 5.95 -16.16 -5.05
CA GLU A 102 6.67 -17.44 -5.28
C GLU A 102 5.76 -18.52 -5.93
N HIS A 103 4.45 -18.43 -5.72
CA HIS A 103 3.48 -19.43 -6.16
C HIS A 103 2.41 -18.86 -7.09
N ALA A 104 2.42 -17.56 -7.37
CA ALA A 104 1.42 -16.90 -8.17
C ALA A 104 1.85 -16.73 -9.63
N ALA A 105 0.98 -17.14 -10.55
CA ALA A 105 1.13 -16.87 -11.98
C ALA A 105 0.30 -15.65 -12.43
N LYS A 106 -0.75 -15.29 -11.68
CA LYS A 106 -1.69 -14.22 -12.02
C LYS A 106 -1.95 -13.30 -10.83
N ALA A 107 -1.93 -12.00 -11.08
CA ALA A 107 -2.27 -11.00 -10.08
C ALA A 107 -3.23 -9.94 -10.62
N VAL A 108 -4.06 -9.43 -9.74
CA VAL A 108 -4.90 -8.25 -9.99
C VAL A 108 -4.44 -7.13 -9.08
N VAL A 109 -4.33 -5.93 -9.65
CA VAL A 109 -4.09 -4.69 -8.90
C VAL A 109 -5.36 -3.84 -8.96
N ILE A 110 -5.96 -3.56 -7.81
CA ILE A 110 -7.14 -2.69 -7.70
C ILE A 110 -6.68 -1.27 -7.42
N GLY A 111 -6.81 -0.40 -8.42
CA GLY A 111 -6.42 1.00 -8.42
C GLY A 111 -5.30 1.33 -9.41
N GLY A 112 -5.60 2.20 -10.37
CA GLY A 112 -4.71 2.68 -11.44
C GLY A 112 -3.98 4.00 -11.11
N GLY A 113 -3.75 4.28 -9.83
CA GLY A 113 -2.90 5.38 -9.37
C GLY A 113 -1.41 5.01 -9.39
N VAL A 114 -0.54 5.96 -8.99
CA VAL A 114 0.93 5.79 -9.01
C VAL A 114 1.38 4.49 -8.36
N LEU A 115 0.98 4.25 -7.11
CA LEU A 115 1.44 3.07 -6.36
C LEU A 115 0.90 1.75 -6.93
N GLY A 116 -0.33 1.76 -7.47
CA GLY A 116 -0.90 0.59 -8.13
C GLY A 116 -0.16 0.22 -9.41
N LEU A 117 0.15 1.22 -10.24
CA LEU A 117 0.92 1.02 -11.47
C LEU A 117 2.37 0.60 -11.19
N GLU A 118 3.01 1.18 -10.17
CA GLU A 118 4.34 0.73 -9.73
C GLU A 118 4.30 -0.73 -9.24
N ALA A 119 3.32 -1.11 -8.42
CA ALA A 119 3.16 -2.49 -7.96
C ALA A 119 2.91 -3.45 -9.13
N ALA A 120 2.04 -3.07 -10.07
CA ALA A 120 1.76 -3.86 -11.27
C ALA A 120 3.01 -4.06 -12.13
N TRP A 121 3.84 -3.03 -12.26
CA TRP A 121 5.11 -3.11 -12.98
C TRP A 121 6.10 -4.05 -12.29
N GLU A 122 6.25 -3.98 -10.97
CA GLU A 122 7.13 -4.89 -10.22
C GLU A 122 6.66 -6.35 -10.33
N LEU A 123 5.36 -6.61 -10.16
CA LEU A 123 4.77 -7.93 -10.35
C LEU A 123 5.02 -8.46 -11.77
N LYS A 124 4.89 -7.59 -12.78
CA LYS A 124 5.17 -7.95 -14.17
C LYS A 124 6.63 -8.31 -14.41
N LYS A 125 7.58 -7.56 -13.82
CA LYS A 125 9.01 -7.89 -13.88
C LYS A 125 9.34 -9.24 -13.24
N ALA A 126 8.58 -9.64 -12.23
CA ALA A 126 8.68 -10.96 -11.60
C ALA A 126 8.09 -12.09 -12.46
N GLY A 127 7.56 -11.80 -13.65
CA GLY A 127 7.00 -12.79 -14.57
C GLY A 127 5.52 -13.10 -14.37
N ILE A 128 4.84 -12.39 -13.48
CA ILE A 128 3.41 -12.58 -13.18
C ILE A 128 2.56 -11.92 -14.28
N ASP A 129 1.47 -12.56 -14.69
CA ASP A 129 0.44 -11.97 -15.58
C ASP A 129 -0.44 -11.03 -14.75
N VAL A 130 -0.32 -9.70 -15.02
CA VAL A 130 -0.92 -8.67 -14.19
C VAL A 130 -2.01 -7.92 -14.92
N GLN A 131 -3.15 -7.72 -14.25
CA GLN A 131 -4.22 -6.83 -14.69
C GLN A 131 -4.49 -5.75 -13.65
N VAL A 132 -4.49 -4.49 -14.08
CA VAL A 132 -4.89 -3.34 -13.27
C VAL A 132 -6.37 -3.04 -13.52
N LEU A 133 -7.13 -2.89 -12.44
CA LEU A 133 -8.55 -2.52 -12.46
C LEU A 133 -8.69 -1.12 -11.84
N GLU A 134 -9.16 -0.16 -12.63
CA GLU A 134 -9.37 1.22 -12.18
C GLU A 134 -10.84 1.62 -12.34
N ALA A 135 -11.44 2.12 -11.27
CA ALA A 135 -12.84 2.55 -11.26
C ALA A 135 -13.06 3.86 -12.04
N ALA A 136 -12.07 4.74 -12.06
CA ALA A 136 -12.12 5.95 -12.87
C ALA A 136 -11.99 5.63 -14.37
N PRO A 137 -12.50 6.50 -15.26
CA PRO A 137 -12.40 6.28 -16.70
C PRO A 137 -10.97 6.34 -17.24
N ILE A 138 -10.04 6.96 -16.51
CA ILE A 138 -8.64 7.15 -16.89
C ILE A 138 -7.69 6.74 -15.77
N LEU A 139 -6.45 6.37 -16.13
CA LEU A 139 -5.37 6.13 -15.18
C LEU A 139 -4.89 7.46 -14.58
N MET A 140 -4.52 7.42 -13.29
CA MET A 140 -3.95 8.59 -12.60
C MET A 140 -4.78 9.87 -12.76
N GLY A 141 -6.11 9.77 -12.81
CA GLY A 141 -7.03 10.88 -13.11
C GLY A 141 -7.00 12.07 -12.15
N ARG A 142 -6.22 12.00 -11.06
CA ARG A 142 -5.93 13.14 -10.18
C ARG A 142 -4.71 13.95 -10.63
N GLN A 143 -3.84 13.39 -11.47
CA GLN A 143 -2.57 13.95 -11.90
C GLN A 143 -2.50 14.20 -13.40
N LEU A 144 -3.21 13.38 -14.19
CA LEU A 144 -3.14 13.39 -15.65
C LEU A 144 -4.49 13.77 -16.25
N ASP A 145 -4.44 14.41 -17.42
CA ASP A 145 -5.58 14.54 -18.33
C ASP A 145 -5.75 13.24 -19.17
N GLU A 146 -6.77 13.19 -20.00
CA GLU A 146 -7.09 12.04 -20.86
C GLU A 146 -5.92 11.69 -21.79
N ASN A 147 -5.32 12.67 -22.47
CA ASN A 147 -4.24 12.43 -23.43
C ASN A 147 -3.00 11.84 -22.74
N ALA A 148 -2.60 12.39 -21.61
CA ALA A 148 -1.45 11.90 -20.85
C ALA A 148 -1.73 10.51 -20.26
N SER A 149 -2.97 10.26 -19.80
CA SER A 149 -3.40 8.95 -19.31
C SER A 149 -3.38 7.89 -20.43
N ASP A 150 -3.82 8.22 -21.64
CA ASP A 150 -3.78 7.31 -22.79
C ASP A 150 -2.36 6.94 -23.19
N ILE A 151 -1.44 7.92 -23.17
CA ILE A 151 -0.01 7.65 -23.41
C ILE A 151 0.54 6.70 -22.33
N LEU A 152 0.25 6.96 -21.06
CA LEU A 152 0.68 6.09 -19.95
C LEU A 152 0.12 4.68 -20.10
N ARG A 153 -1.18 4.54 -20.42
CA ARG A 153 -1.84 3.28 -20.69
C ARG A 153 -1.15 2.50 -21.81
N MET A 154 -0.89 3.16 -22.93
CA MET A 154 -0.20 2.55 -24.07
C MET A 154 1.17 1.99 -23.69
N PHE A 155 1.96 2.71 -22.87
CA PHE A 155 3.25 2.23 -22.39
C PHE A 155 3.12 1.05 -21.43
N ALA A 156 2.15 1.08 -20.50
CA ALA A 156 1.88 -0.01 -19.57
C ALA A 156 1.47 -1.29 -20.34
N GLU A 157 0.54 -1.18 -21.29
CA GLU A 157 0.08 -2.30 -22.12
C GLU A 157 1.18 -2.86 -23.01
N LYS A 158 2.01 -1.99 -23.61
CA LYS A 158 3.21 -2.41 -24.37
C LYS A 158 4.21 -3.17 -23.52
N SER A 159 4.27 -2.87 -22.22
CA SER A 159 5.10 -3.58 -21.25
C SER A 159 4.46 -4.88 -20.76
N GLY A 160 3.26 -5.22 -21.23
CA GLY A 160 2.54 -6.43 -20.93
C GLY A 160 1.68 -6.40 -19.65
N VAL A 161 1.40 -5.21 -19.11
CA VAL A 161 0.42 -5.02 -18.04
C VAL A 161 -0.95 -4.79 -18.69
N LYS A 162 -1.95 -5.60 -18.33
CA LYS A 162 -3.33 -5.40 -18.80
C LYS A 162 -4.01 -4.30 -18.01
N ILE A 163 -4.74 -3.41 -18.67
CA ILE A 163 -5.42 -2.28 -18.05
C ILE A 163 -6.92 -2.32 -18.36
N SER A 164 -7.74 -2.20 -17.31
CA SER A 164 -9.19 -1.99 -17.40
C SER A 164 -9.56 -0.75 -16.60
N THR A 165 -10.09 0.26 -17.27
CA THR A 165 -10.59 1.50 -16.65
C THR A 165 -12.11 1.57 -16.71
N GLY A 166 -12.74 2.35 -15.84
CA GLY A 166 -14.20 2.45 -15.73
C GLY A 166 -14.86 1.18 -15.20
N VAL A 167 -14.13 0.32 -14.50
CA VAL A 167 -14.62 -0.96 -13.96
C VAL A 167 -14.70 -0.93 -12.44
N SER A 168 -15.80 -1.44 -11.89
CA SER A 168 -16.00 -1.54 -10.45
C SER A 168 -15.81 -2.97 -9.99
N VAL A 169 -14.98 -3.16 -8.97
CA VAL A 169 -14.79 -4.44 -8.29
C VAL A 169 -15.93 -4.66 -7.30
N GLU A 170 -16.61 -5.79 -7.39
CA GLU A 170 -17.69 -6.18 -6.49
C GLU A 170 -17.20 -7.11 -5.37
N ALA A 171 -16.37 -8.09 -5.72
CA ALA A 171 -15.84 -9.07 -4.78
C ALA A 171 -14.46 -9.59 -5.17
N VAL A 172 -13.71 -10.06 -4.19
CA VAL A 172 -12.60 -11.00 -4.40
C VAL A 172 -13.13 -12.39 -4.14
N GLU A 173 -13.04 -13.25 -5.14
CA GLU A 173 -13.56 -14.62 -5.08
C GLU A 173 -12.51 -15.60 -4.55
N GLY A 174 -13.00 -16.62 -3.83
CA GLY A 174 -12.17 -17.70 -3.35
C GLY A 174 -12.79 -18.45 -2.17
N ASP A 175 -12.33 -19.68 -1.97
CA ASP A 175 -12.66 -20.51 -0.82
C ASP A 175 -11.39 -20.73 0.02
N GLY A 176 -11.19 -19.84 1.00
CA GLY A 176 -9.96 -19.81 1.82
C GLY A 176 -8.74 -19.21 1.13
N HIS A 177 -8.69 -19.20 -0.20
CA HIS A 177 -7.62 -18.63 -1.03
C HIS A 177 -8.23 -17.86 -2.21
N VAL A 178 -7.53 -16.81 -2.66
CA VAL A 178 -7.97 -16.01 -3.82
C VAL A 178 -7.98 -16.87 -5.09
N SER A 179 -9.10 -16.84 -5.84
CA SER A 179 -9.23 -17.47 -7.15
C SER A 179 -9.53 -16.47 -8.28
N GLY A 180 -9.99 -15.27 -7.92
CA GLY A 180 -10.29 -14.22 -8.89
C GLY A 180 -10.87 -12.96 -8.29
N VAL A 181 -11.17 -12.01 -9.15
CA VAL A 181 -11.84 -10.75 -8.80
C VAL A 181 -13.07 -10.60 -9.68
N ARG A 182 -14.26 -10.48 -9.08
CA ARG A 182 -15.52 -10.26 -9.76
C ARG A 182 -15.83 -8.78 -9.90
N LEU A 183 -16.14 -8.39 -11.11
CA LEU A 183 -16.56 -7.03 -11.46
C LEU A 183 -18.10 -6.90 -11.35
N SER A 184 -18.58 -5.66 -11.29
CA SER A 184 -20.02 -5.35 -11.17
C SER A 184 -20.85 -5.75 -12.40
N ASP A 185 -20.22 -6.01 -13.56
CA ASP A 185 -20.85 -6.54 -14.76
C ASP A 185 -20.94 -8.08 -14.78
N GLY A 186 -20.45 -8.73 -13.72
CA GLY A 186 -20.40 -10.18 -13.56
C GLY A 186 -19.17 -10.87 -14.16
N GLN A 187 -18.28 -10.12 -14.83
CA GLN A 187 -17.02 -10.69 -15.31
C GLN A 187 -16.13 -11.09 -14.14
N VAL A 188 -15.48 -12.24 -14.22
CA VAL A 188 -14.49 -12.71 -13.24
C VAL A 188 -13.11 -12.68 -13.88
N ILE A 189 -12.19 -11.97 -13.25
CA ILE A 189 -10.77 -11.89 -13.64
C ILE A 189 -10.00 -12.88 -12.78
N PRO A 190 -9.41 -13.93 -13.34
CA PRO A 190 -8.64 -14.91 -12.57
C PRO A 190 -7.41 -14.26 -11.91
N ALA A 191 -7.23 -14.52 -10.62
CA ALA A 191 -6.09 -14.03 -9.85
C ALA A 191 -5.78 -14.99 -8.69
N GLU A 192 -4.53 -15.06 -8.31
CA GLU A 192 -4.02 -15.78 -7.15
C GLU A 192 -3.50 -14.81 -6.08
N VAL A 193 -3.23 -13.56 -6.49
CA VAL A 193 -2.86 -12.45 -5.61
C VAL A 193 -3.63 -11.19 -6.00
N VAL A 194 -4.10 -10.45 -5.01
CA VAL A 194 -4.77 -9.16 -5.20
C VAL A 194 -4.04 -8.08 -4.42
N VAL A 195 -3.52 -7.08 -5.13
CA VAL A 195 -2.92 -5.89 -4.53
C VAL A 195 -3.94 -4.75 -4.54
N VAL A 196 -4.29 -4.23 -3.36
CA VAL A 196 -5.23 -3.13 -3.22
C VAL A 196 -4.49 -1.81 -3.10
N SER A 197 -4.69 -0.91 -4.05
CA SER A 197 -4.12 0.45 -4.12
C SER A 197 -5.22 1.52 -4.25
N ALA A 198 -6.29 1.39 -3.45
CA ALA A 198 -7.48 2.26 -3.48
C ALA A 198 -7.33 3.54 -2.64
N GLY A 199 -6.09 3.93 -2.31
CA GLY A 199 -5.78 5.12 -1.53
C GLY A 199 -5.51 4.86 -0.06
N VAL A 200 -5.44 5.95 0.73
CA VAL A 200 -5.09 5.91 2.15
C VAL A 200 -6.03 6.79 2.97
N ARG A 201 -6.16 6.46 4.26
CA ARG A 201 -6.88 7.28 5.25
C ARG A 201 -5.92 7.71 6.35
N ALA A 202 -5.91 9.01 6.66
CA ALA A 202 -5.07 9.57 7.71
C ALA A 202 -5.46 9.02 9.10
N ASN A 203 -4.45 8.76 9.93
CA ASN A 203 -4.65 8.35 11.32
C ASN A 203 -4.94 9.58 12.18
N THR A 204 -6.21 9.88 12.44
CA THR A 204 -6.64 11.09 13.16
C THR A 204 -7.20 10.81 14.54
N ALA A 205 -7.24 9.58 15.00
CA ALA A 205 -7.90 9.20 16.25
C ALA A 205 -7.33 9.91 17.49
N LEU A 206 -6.01 10.10 17.54
CA LEU A 206 -5.34 10.81 18.65
C LEU A 206 -5.41 12.34 18.55
N ALA A 207 -5.90 12.89 17.42
CA ALA A 207 -6.00 14.33 17.20
C ALA A 207 -7.44 14.84 17.40
N LYS A 208 -8.37 13.98 17.77
CA LYS A 208 -9.77 14.28 18.09
C LYS A 208 -9.98 14.28 19.58
#